data_5d11530eed4326a8c53fde1a0a0b654f
#
_entry.id   5d11530eed4326a8c53fde1a0a0b654f
#
_cell.length_a   1.000
_cell.length_b   1.000
_cell.length_c   1.000
_cell.angle_alpha   90.00
_cell.angle_beta   90.00
_cell.angle_gamma   90.00
#
_symmetry.space_group_name_H-M   'P 1'
#
loop_
_entity.id
_entity.type
_entity.pdbx_description
1 polymer ?
#
loop_
_entity_poly.entity_id
_entity_poly.type
_entity_poly.pdbx_seq_one_letter_code
_entity_poly.pdbx_strand_id
1 'polypeptide(L)'
;QEGEMDKLIQEINDREDELEAKEKDLQVSAQKLDSEIKRLEREMAAQISKVTSESGFMWPLSASINTLPSLYGNRKDPINGKRDNHTGIDIPAARGTSIYAAKSGVVVTSVMGSGSYWSYGNYVLIAHSDGTSTLYAHMNSRNVSKGQVVKQGDVIGYVGTTGRSTGNHLHFEVRVNGDRRDPLSYFKDKTLYFSGKGGKVKVQ
;
A
#
# COMPACT_ATOMS: atom_id res chain seq x y z
N GLN A 1 -23.15 7.45 -41.32
CA GLN A 1 -21.92 7.94 -40.71
C GLN A 1 -22.18 8.93 -39.53
N GLU A 2 -23.07 9.96 -39.70
CA GLU A 2 -23.42 10.86 -38.59
C GLU A 2 -24.10 10.12 -37.43
N GLY A 3 -25.08 9.27 -37.68
CA GLY A 3 -25.77 8.51 -36.62
C GLY A 3 -24.92 7.43 -35.92
N GLU A 4 -23.83 6.97 -36.53
CA GLU A 4 -22.84 6.08 -35.85
C GLU A 4 -21.91 6.88 -34.95
N MET A 5 -21.53 8.09 -35.34
CA MET A 5 -20.72 8.98 -34.55
C MET A 5 -21.48 9.42 -33.28
N ASP A 6 -22.76 9.79 -33.42
CA ASP A 6 -23.58 10.18 -32.25
C ASP A 6 -23.76 9.05 -31.24
N LYS A 7 -23.94 7.81 -31.71
CA LYS A 7 -23.98 6.63 -30.84
C LYS A 7 -22.67 6.40 -30.11
N LEU A 8 -21.56 6.56 -30.82
CA LEU A 8 -20.24 6.38 -30.21
C LEU A 8 -19.94 7.44 -29.15
N ILE A 9 -20.35 8.70 -29.42
CA ILE A 9 -20.24 9.79 -28.45
C ILE A 9 -21.09 9.49 -27.20
N GLN A 10 -22.32 9.00 -27.39
CA GLN A 10 -23.17 8.64 -26.25
C GLN A 10 -22.58 7.50 -25.43
N GLU A 11 -22.05 6.44 -26.07
CA GLU A 11 -21.38 5.35 -25.37
C GLU A 11 -20.12 5.79 -24.60
N ILE A 12 -19.39 6.78 -25.11
CA ILE A 12 -18.23 7.36 -24.44
C ILE A 12 -18.69 8.13 -23.21
N ASN A 13 -19.70 8.98 -23.32
CA ASN A 13 -20.24 9.76 -22.20
C ASN A 13 -20.79 8.85 -21.11
N ASP A 14 -21.57 7.82 -21.47
CA ASP A 14 -22.11 6.85 -20.49
C ASP A 14 -20.99 6.10 -19.74
N ARG A 15 -19.88 5.78 -20.42
CA ARG A 15 -18.71 5.18 -19.79
C ARG A 15 -17.93 6.14 -18.89
N GLU A 16 -17.84 7.42 -19.28
CA GLU A 16 -17.22 8.45 -18.44
C GLU A 16 -18.00 8.63 -17.13
N ASP A 17 -19.33 8.72 -17.21
CA ASP A 17 -20.20 8.82 -16.03
C ASP A 17 -20.09 7.59 -15.12
N GLU A 18 -20.03 6.38 -15.69
CA GLU A 18 -19.81 5.15 -14.92
C GLU A 18 -18.45 5.13 -14.23
N LEU A 19 -17.40 5.61 -14.90
CA LEU A 19 -16.06 5.69 -14.33
C LEU A 19 -15.98 6.72 -13.22
N GLU A 20 -16.61 7.89 -13.35
CA GLU A 20 -16.67 8.90 -12.29
C GLU A 20 -17.42 8.39 -11.05
N ALA A 21 -18.53 7.68 -11.24
CA ALA A 21 -19.26 7.06 -10.15
C ALA A 21 -18.38 6.03 -9.41
N LYS A 22 -17.66 5.19 -10.14
CA LYS A 22 -16.72 4.22 -9.55
C LYS A 22 -15.56 4.89 -8.83
N GLU A 23 -15.01 5.97 -9.36
CA GLU A 23 -13.94 6.73 -8.67
C GLU A 23 -14.44 7.30 -7.33
N LYS A 24 -15.65 7.84 -7.30
CA LYS A 24 -16.27 8.36 -6.07
C LYS A 24 -16.49 7.25 -5.04
N ASP A 25 -16.99 6.10 -5.45
CA ASP A 25 -17.17 4.94 -4.56
C ASP A 25 -15.84 4.45 -3.99
N LEU A 26 -14.78 4.50 -4.78
CA LEU A 26 -13.42 4.17 -4.34
C LEU A 26 -12.91 5.13 -3.27
N GLN A 27 -13.10 6.44 -3.44
CA GLN A 27 -12.71 7.44 -2.46
C GLN A 27 -13.45 7.25 -1.15
N VAL A 28 -14.76 6.99 -1.19
CA VAL A 28 -15.57 6.71 0.00
C VAL A 28 -15.08 5.44 0.70
N SER A 29 -14.76 4.39 -0.07
CA SER A 29 -14.24 3.12 0.48
C SER A 29 -12.88 3.29 1.12
N ALA A 30 -11.99 4.10 0.54
CA ALA A 30 -10.69 4.41 1.11
C ALA A 30 -10.81 5.18 2.45
N GLN A 31 -11.72 6.16 2.53
CA GLN A 31 -11.97 6.90 3.77
C GLN A 31 -12.56 6.01 4.88
N LYS A 32 -13.47 5.09 4.51
CA LYS A 32 -14.00 4.11 5.46
C LYS A 32 -12.90 3.20 5.99
N LEU A 33 -12.00 2.74 5.12
CA LEU A 33 -10.87 1.90 5.52
C LEU A 33 -9.94 2.62 6.50
N ASP A 34 -9.58 3.88 6.22
CA ASP A 34 -8.73 4.66 7.13
C ASP A 34 -9.38 4.87 8.49
N SER A 35 -10.69 5.10 8.52
CA SER A 35 -11.45 5.22 9.77
C SER A 35 -11.46 3.91 10.55
N GLU A 36 -11.63 2.79 9.87
CA GLU A 36 -11.58 1.45 10.46
C GLU A 36 -10.19 1.12 11.02
N ILE A 37 -9.13 1.43 10.29
CA ILE A 37 -7.75 1.26 10.75
C ILE A 37 -7.52 2.03 12.05
N LYS A 38 -7.87 3.32 12.10
CA LYS A 38 -7.74 4.17 13.30
C LYS A 38 -8.54 3.62 14.49
N ARG A 39 -9.71 3.02 14.23
CA ARG A 39 -10.51 2.36 15.27
C ARG A 39 -9.80 1.13 15.83
N LEU A 40 -9.32 0.25 14.95
CA LEU A 40 -8.64 -0.99 15.33
C LEU A 40 -7.32 -0.71 16.09
N GLU A 41 -6.55 0.27 15.66
CA GLU A 41 -5.33 0.70 16.38
C GLU A 41 -5.66 1.13 17.82
N ARG A 42 -6.75 1.89 18.02
CA ARG A 42 -7.21 2.30 19.35
C ARG A 42 -7.69 1.12 20.20
N GLU A 43 -8.48 0.21 19.62
CA GLU A 43 -8.97 -1.00 20.32
C GLU A 43 -7.83 -1.89 20.78
N MET A 44 -6.73 -1.93 20.02
CA MET A 44 -5.56 -2.77 20.32
C MET A 44 -4.44 -2.03 21.06
N ALA A 45 -4.62 -0.76 21.42
CA ALA A 45 -3.58 0.08 22.01
C ALA A 45 -2.94 -0.54 23.25
N ALA A 46 -3.71 -1.18 24.13
CA ALA A 46 -3.21 -1.86 25.33
C ALA A 46 -2.33 -3.09 25.01
N GLN A 47 -2.51 -3.74 23.88
CA GLN A 47 -1.68 -4.83 23.41
C GLN A 47 -0.42 -4.30 22.72
N ILE A 48 -0.58 -3.26 21.87
CA ILE A 48 0.51 -2.60 21.15
C ILE A 48 1.54 -2.03 22.14
N SER A 49 1.09 -1.40 23.23
CA SER A 49 1.98 -0.79 24.24
C SER A 49 2.87 -1.79 24.99
N LYS A 50 2.53 -3.10 24.94
CA LYS A 50 3.34 -4.17 25.57
C LYS A 50 4.47 -4.68 24.66
N VAL A 51 4.48 -4.30 23.40
CA VAL A 51 5.48 -4.73 22.43
C VAL A 51 6.57 -3.65 22.36
N THR A 52 7.84 -4.04 22.59
CA THR A 52 8.97 -3.15 22.36
C THR A 52 9.29 -3.14 20.86
N SER A 53 9.18 -1.98 20.23
CA SER A 53 9.57 -1.78 18.84
C SER A 53 10.98 -1.20 18.74
N GLU A 54 11.69 -1.51 17.67
CA GLU A 54 13.02 -0.96 17.36
C GLU A 54 12.93 0.54 17.08
N SER A 55 14.03 1.28 17.23
CA SER A 55 14.09 2.72 16.93
C SER A 55 14.02 3.05 15.44
N GLY A 56 14.35 2.08 14.57
CA GLY A 56 14.39 2.23 13.13
C GLY A 56 13.54 1.20 12.38
N PHE A 57 13.38 1.43 11.09
CA PHE A 57 12.67 0.52 10.19
C PHE A 57 13.66 -0.32 9.37
N MET A 58 13.37 -1.60 9.23
CA MET A 58 14.02 -2.48 8.27
C MET A 58 13.30 -2.41 6.93
N TRP A 59 14.06 -2.46 5.83
CA TRP A 59 13.48 -2.56 4.50
C TRP A 59 12.62 -3.81 4.36
N PRO A 60 11.36 -3.69 3.85
CA PRO A 60 10.38 -4.79 3.91
C PRO A 60 10.60 -5.92 2.91
N LEU A 61 11.60 -5.81 2.03
CA LEU A 61 12.00 -6.84 1.06
C LEU A 61 13.50 -7.15 1.19
N SER A 62 14.02 -8.05 0.35
CA SER A 62 15.47 -8.27 0.26
C SER A 62 16.21 -6.96 -0.05
N ALA A 63 17.39 -6.77 0.54
CA ALA A 63 18.21 -5.56 0.38
C ALA A 63 18.59 -5.27 -1.08
N SER A 64 18.66 -6.29 -1.94
CA SER A 64 18.93 -6.18 -3.38
C SER A 64 17.76 -5.56 -4.17
N ILE A 65 16.54 -5.61 -3.63
CA ILE A 65 15.33 -5.04 -4.25
C ILE A 65 15.21 -3.58 -3.77
N ASN A 66 15.76 -2.65 -4.52
CA ASN A 66 15.94 -1.26 -4.13
C ASN A 66 15.57 -0.24 -5.23
N THR A 67 14.79 -0.67 -6.22
CA THR A 67 14.34 0.19 -7.32
C THR A 67 12.84 0.44 -7.21
N LEU A 68 12.43 1.70 -7.30
CA LEU A 68 11.08 2.18 -7.08
C LEU A 68 10.55 2.84 -8.36
N PRO A 69 9.52 2.30 -9.02
CA PRO A 69 8.86 2.96 -10.16
C PRO A 69 7.87 4.03 -9.72
N SER A 70 7.42 4.00 -8.47
CA SER A 70 6.39 4.89 -7.97
C SER A 70 6.68 5.29 -6.52
N LEU A 71 6.80 6.58 -6.31
CA LEU A 71 7.09 7.21 -5.02
C LEU A 71 5.79 7.72 -4.36
N TYR A 72 5.89 8.05 -3.07
CA TYR A 72 4.84 8.71 -2.31
C TYR A 72 4.50 10.09 -2.87
N GLY A 73 3.24 10.49 -2.80
CA GLY A 73 2.75 11.81 -3.15
C GLY A 73 2.15 11.90 -4.56
N ASN A 74 2.17 13.09 -5.13
CA ASN A 74 1.50 13.38 -6.40
C ASN A 74 2.12 12.61 -7.57
N ARG A 75 1.31 11.83 -8.27
CA ARG A 75 1.70 11.10 -9.49
C ARG A 75 0.58 11.11 -10.54
N LYS A 76 0.86 10.55 -11.71
CA LYS A 76 -0.17 10.07 -12.62
C LYS A 76 -0.50 8.63 -12.27
N ASP A 77 -1.77 8.34 -12.08
CA ASP A 77 -2.27 7.00 -11.84
C ASP A 77 -1.91 6.08 -13.01
N PRO A 78 -1.25 4.93 -12.77
CA PRO A 78 -0.80 4.04 -13.83
C PRO A 78 -1.93 3.32 -14.58
N ILE A 79 -3.15 3.32 -14.04
CA ILE A 79 -4.31 2.64 -14.61
C ILE A 79 -5.13 3.58 -15.50
N ASN A 80 -5.45 4.79 -15.02
CA ASN A 80 -6.32 5.73 -15.73
C ASN A 80 -5.64 7.01 -16.21
N GLY A 81 -4.36 7.24 -15.85
CA GLY A 81 -3.56 8.40 -16.26
C GLY A 81 -3.95 9.73 -15.59
N LYS A 82 -4.97 9.75 -14.73
CA LYS A 82 -5.40 10.96 -13.99
C LYS A 82 -4.40 11.31 -12.88
N ARG A 83 -4.51 12.53 -12.35
CA ARG A 83 -3.75 12.91 -11.14
C ARG A 83 -4.21 12.08 -9.95
N ASP A 84 -3.23 11.50 -9.23
CA ASP A 84 -3.42 10.66 -8.07
C ASP A 84 -2.44 11.07 -6.96
N ASN A 85 -2.83 10.85 -5.72
CA ASN A 85 -1.95 11.00 -4.57
C ASN A 85 -1.58 9.62 -4.03
N HIS A 86 -0.38 9.15 -4.36
CA HIS A 86 0.11 7.85 -3.94
C HIS A 86 0.38 7.82 -2.43
N THR A 87 -0.27 6.90 -1.74
CA THR A 87 -0.28 6.81 -0.27
C THR A 87 0.94 6.11 0.33
N GLY A 88 1.81 5.56 -0.52
CA GLY A 88 3.01 4.80 -0.13
C GLY A 88 4.07 4.80 -1.21
N ILE A 89 4.89 3.77 -1.23
CA ILE A 89 5.86 3.47 -2.29
C ILE A 89 5.57 2.11 -2.89
N ASP A 90 5.79 1.96 -4.20
CA ASP A 90 5.67 0.68 -4.88
C ASP A 90 7.05 0.08 -5.13
N ILE A 91 7.26 -1.16 -4.67
CA ILE A 91 8.52 -1.89 -4.72
C ILE A 91 8.31 -3.15 -5.58
N PRO A 92 8.70 -3.15 -6.87
CA PRO A 92 8.53 -4.30 -7.74
C PRO A 92 9.35 -5.49 -7.26
N ALA A 93 8.73 -6.65 -7.23
CA ALA A 93 9.39 -7.90 -6.89
C ALA A 93 8.63 -9.07 -7.53
N ALA A 94 9.30 -10.18 -7.74
CA ALA A 94 8.66 -11.39 -8.26
C ALA A 94 7.53 -11.85 -7.33
N ARG A 95 6.46 -12.41 -7.91
CA ARG A 95 5.40 -13.06 -7.14
C ARG A 95 5.98 -14.12 -6.21
N GLY A 96 5.56 -14.12 -4.96
CA GLY A 96 6.06 -15.06 -3.95
C GLY A 96 7.33 -14.61 -3.23
N THR A 97 7.91 -13.43 -3.57
CA THR A 97 9.00 -12.85 -2.79
C THR A 97 8.54 -12.59 -1.35
N SER A 98 9.35 -12.99 -0.37
CA SER A 98 9.04 -12.79 1.06
C SER A 98 8.95 -11.30 1.41
N ILE A 99 7.90 -10.96 2.16
CA ILE A 99 7.69 -9.64 2.75
C ILE A 99 7.98 -9.75 4.24
N TYR A 100 8.83 -8.86 4.74
CA TYR A 100 9.27 -8.84 6.13
C TYR A 100 8.60 -7.70 6.90
N ALA A 101 8.29 -7.93 8.18
CA ALA A 101 7.86 -6.88 9.09
C ALA A 101 8.97 -5.82 9.21
N ALA A 102 8.69 -4.59 8.81
CA ALA A 102 9.66 -3.51 8.84
C ALA A 102 10.03 -3.08 10.27
N LYS A 103 9.20 -3.43 11.26
CA LYS A 103 9.39 -3.11 12.67
C LYS A 103 8.54 -4.05 13.52
N SER A 104 8.98 -4.35 14.76
CA SER A 104 8.21 -5.17 15.70
C SER A 104 6.90 -4.49 16.09
N GLY A 105 5.82 -5.28 16.22
CA GLY A 105 4.51 -4.74 16.54
C GLY A 105 3.42 -5.80 16.64
N VAL A 106 2.18 -5.33 16.62
CA VAL A 106 0.97 -6.15 16.65
C VAL A 106 0.23 -6.04 15.31
N VAL A 107 -0.14 -7.16 14.73
CA VAL A 107 -0.94 -7.21 13.51
C VAL A 107 -2.35 -6.71 13.82
N VAL A 108 -2.68 -5.51 13.38
CA VAL A 108 -4.00 -4.87 13.56
C VAL A 108 -5.00 -5.44 12.56
N THR A 109 -4.54 -5.69 11.35
CA THR A 109 -5.36 -6.22 10.26
C THR A 109 -4.55 -7.17 9.40
N SER A 110 -5.18 -8.28 9.01
CA SER A 110 -4.65 -9.25 8.05
C SER A 110 -5.84 -9.80 7.27
N VAL A 111 -6.10 -9.25 6.07
CA VAL A 111 -7.30 -9.55 5.29
C VAL A 111 -6.99 -10.00 3.87
N MET A 112 -7.89 -10.84 3.34
CA MET A 112 -8.00 -11.12 1.91
C MET A 112 -8.91 -10.03 1.33
N GLY A 113 -8.36 -9.19 0.44
CA GLY A 113 -9.09 -8.06 -0.13
C GLY A 113 -10.27 -8.50 -0.98
N SER A 114 -11.47 -8.40 -0.40
CA SER A 114 -12.74 -8.53 -1.10
C SER A 114 -13.67 -7.40 -0.65
N GLY A 115 -14.58 -6.97 -1.49
CA GLY A 115 -15.51 -5.89 -1.15
C GLY A 115 -14.83 -4.51 -1.07
N SER A 116 -15.13 -3.74 -0.04
CA SER A 116 -14.68 -2.35 0.13
C SER A 116 -13.17 -2.15 0.21
N TYR A 117 -12.37 -3.21 0.38
CA TYR A 117 -10.90 -3.15 0.49
C TYR A 117 -10.19 -3.59 -0.79
N TRP A 118 -10.89 -3.67 -1.89
CA TRP A 118 -10.36 -4.19 -3.14
C TRP A 118 -9.14 -3.41 -3.68
N SER A 119 -8.97 -2.12 -3.33
CA SER A 119 -7.82 -1.33 -3.80
C SER A 119 -6.49 -1.88 -3.31
N TYR A 120 -6.36 -2.20 -2.01
CA TYR A 120 -5.15 -2.81 -1.44
C TYR A 120 -5.03 -4.32 -1.74
N GLY A 121 -6.11 -4.97 -2.14
CA GLY A 121 -6.13 -6.41 -2.28
C GLY A 121 -5.88 -7.11 -0.94
N ASN A 122 -5.07 -8.16 -0.95
CA ASN A 122 -4.60 -8.79 0.28
C ASN A 122 -3.59 -7.89 0.96
N TYR A 123 -3.81 -7.57 2.24
CA TYR A 123 -2.91 -6.69 2.96
C TYR A 123 -2.77 -7.03 4.45
N VAL A 124 -1.67 -6.58 5.03
CA VAL A 124 -1.37 -6.64 6.45
C VAL A 124 -1.07 -5.22 6.94
N LEU A 125 -1.60 -4.87 8.11
CA LEU A 125 -1.27 -3.66 8.85
C LEU A 125 -0.69 -4.06 10.20
N ILE A 126 0.47 -3.50 10.54
CA ILE A 126 1.16 -3.72 11.82
C ILE A 126 1.27 -2.37 12.53
N ALA A 127 0.79 -2.31 13.77
CA ALA A 127 0.99 -1.15 14.64
C ALA A 127 2.18 -1.37 15.58
N HIS A 128 2.94 -0.31 15.78
CA HIS A 128 4.17 -0.29 16.58
C HIS A 128 3.99 0.54 17.84
N SER A 129 4.80 0.28 18.88
CA SER A 129 4.63 0.90 20.19
C SER A 129 4.96 2.41 20.24
N ASP A 130 5.57 2.94 19.20
CA ASP A 130 5.94 4.35 19.09
C ASP A 130 4.89 5.22 18.35
N GLY A 131 3.68 4.71 18.15
CA GLY A 131 2.59 5.40 17.45
C GLY A 131 2.71 5.37 15.92
N THR A 132 3.69 4.63 15.39
CA THR A 132 3.76 4.35 13.94
C THR A 132 3.02 3.08 13.58
N SER A 133 2.61 2.95 12.32
CA SER A 133 2.15 1.69 11.73
C SER A 133 2.64 1.53 10.30
N THR A 134 2.73 0.26 9.84
CA THR A 134 3.17 -0.10 8.50
C THR A 134 2.12 -0.95 7.81
N LEU A 135 1.83 -0.63 6.54
CA LEU A 135 0.88 -1.35 5.70
C LEU A 135 1.61 -1.99 4.52
N TYR A 136 1.25 -3.24 4.24
CA TYR A 136 1.83 -4.08 3.19
C TYR A 136 0.69 -4.61 2.33
N ALA A 137 0.58 -4.15 1.09
CA ALA A 137 -0.55 -4.46 0.21
C ALA A 137 -0.16 -5.21 -1.07
N HIS A 138 -1.17 -5.58 -1.86
CA HIS A 138 -1.10 -6.36 -3.10
C HIS A 138 -0.49 -7.75 -2.92
N MET A 139 -0.55 -8.29 -1.70
CA MET A 139 0.06 -9.57 -1.34
C MET A 139 -0.58 -10.73 -2.11
N ASN A 140 0.22 -11.72 -2.48
CA ASN A 140 -0.27 -13.01 -2.97
C ASN A 140 -0.91 -13.81 -1.84
N SER A 141 -0.22 -13.86 -0.71
CA SER A 141 -0.69 -14.51 0.52
C SER A 141 -0.07 -13.83 1.74
N ARG A 142 -0.72 -13.97 2.87
CA ARG A 142 -0.29 -13.49 4.17
C ARG A 142 0.02 -14.66 5.09
N ASN A 143 0.99 -14.49 5.98
CA ASN A 143 1.49 -15.53 6.89
C ASN A 143 1.23 -15.19 8.36
N VAL A 144 0.41 -14.17 8.61
CA VAL A 144 0.10 -13.68 9.96
C VAL A 144 -1.39 -13.39 10.11
N SER A 145 -1.87 -13.39 11.35
CA SER A 145 -3.27 -13.16 11.70
C SER A 145 -3.42 -11.93 12.60
N LYS A 146 -4.62 -11.31 12.57
CA LYS A 146 -4.97 -10.20 13.49
C LYS A 146 -4.72 -10.59 14.95
N GLY A 147 -4.10 -9.68 15.69
CA GLY A 147 -3.70 -9.86 17.10
C GLY A 147 -2.34 -10.54 17.29
N GLN A 148 -1.73 -11.07 16.23
CA GLN A 148 -0.41 -11.69 16.32
C GLN A 148 0.66 -10.63 16.58
N VAL A 149 1.57 -10.93 17.53
CA VAL A 149 2.80 -10.17 17.74
C VAL A 149 3.84 -10.66 16.73
N VAL A 150 4.49 -9.71 16.04
CA VAL A 150 5.58 -9.99 15.11
C VAL A 150 6.82 -9.20 15.50
N LYS A 151 7.99 -9.75 15.21
CA LYS A 151 9.28 -9.09 15.35
C LYS A 151 9.73 -8.49 14.03
N GLN A 152 10.55 -7.44 14.09
CA GLN A 152 11.24 -6.92 12.90
C GLN A 152 11.97 -8.07 12.18
N GLY A 153 11.75 -8.20 10.87
CA GLY A 153 12.33 -9.26 10.05
C GLY A 153 11.51 -10.54 9.95
N ASP A 154 10.43 -10.70 10.70
CA ASP A 154 9.54 -11.86 10.53
C ASP A 154 8.88 -11.83 9.14
N VAL A 155 8.74 -13.00 8.51
CA VAL A 155 8.02 -13.12 7.24
C VAL A 155 6.51 -13.01 7.51
N ILE A 156 5.89 -11.95 7.01
CA ILE A 156 4.47 -11.66 7.21
C ILE A 156 3.60 -12.04 6.01
N GLY A 157 4.21 -12.38 4.88
CA GLY A 157 3.54 -12.82 3.67
C GLY A 157 4.42 -12.71 2.44
N TYR A 158 3.80 -12.70 1.26
CA TYR A 158 4.49 -12.81 -0.02
C TYR A 158 3.92 -11.84 -1.05
N VAL A 159 4.82 -11.27 -1.88
CA VAL A 159 4.49 -10.34 -2.96
C VAL A 159 3.53 -10.96 -3.96
N GLY A 160 2.57 -10.17 -4.42
CA GLY A 160 1.61 -10.53 -5.45
C GLY A 160 1.18 -9.34 -6.30
N THR A 161 -0.05 -9.41 -6.80
CA THR A 161 -0.70 -8.37 -7.63
C THR A 161 -2.21 -8.35 -7.40
N THR A 162 -2.64 -8.58 -6.14
CA THR A 162 -4.07 -8.56 -5.79
C THR A 162 -4.57 -7.12 -5.63
N GLY A 163 -5.88 -6.92 -5.79
CA GLY A 163 -6.49 -5.61 -5.70
C GLY A 163 -6.21 -4.73 -6.93
N ARG A 164 -6.09 -3.41 -6.73
CA ARG A 164 -5.85 -2.43 -7.80
C ARG A 164 -4.36 -2.34 -8.13
N SER A 165 -3.86 -3.26 -8.90
CA SER A 165 -2.45 -3.43 -9.24
C SER A 165 -2.28 -3.76 -10.73
N THR A 166 -1.22 -3.24 -11.35
CA THR A 166 -0.85 -3.49 -12.75
C THR A 166 0.24 -4.55 -12.93
N GLY A 167 0.83 -5.05 -11.83
CA GLY A 167 1.90 -6.04 -11.87
C GLY A 167 2.40 -6.42 -10.49
N ASN A 168 3.26 -7.43 -10.38
CA ASN A 168 3.76 -7.89 -9.10
C ASN A 168 4.63 -6.83 -8.42
N HIS A 169 4.18 -6.35 -7.26
CA HIS A 169 4.91 -5.40 -6.40
C HIS A 169 4.39 -5.45 -4.96
N LEU A 170 5.17 -4.93 -4.04
CA LEU A 170 4.73 -4.56 -2.70
C LEU A 170 4.36 -3.07 -2.72
N HIS A 171 3.13 -2.72 -2.37
CA HIS A 171 2.77 -1.37 -1.95
C HIS A 171 3.01 -1.25 -0.45
N PHE A 172 3.86 -0.31 -0.05
CA PHE A 172 4.31 -0.14 1.33
C PHE A 172 4.01 1.28 1.84
N GLU A 173 3.32 1.36 2.98
CA GLU A 173 3.03 2.64 3.66
C GLU A 173 3.65 2.69 5.05
N VAL A 174 4.03 3.90 5.46
CA VAL A 174 4.30 4.26 6.86
C VAL A 174 3.27 5.28 7.30
N ARG A 175 2.72 5.09 8.49
CA ARG A 175 1.74 5.99 9.11
C ARG A 175 2.22 6.42 10.49
N VAL A 176 1.88 7.63 10.89
CA VAL A 176 2.13 8.18 12.23
C VAL A 176 0.79 8.66 12.78
N ASN A 177 0.33 8.06 13.87
CA ASN A 177 -0.99 8.32 14.45
C ASN A 177 -2.13 8.21 13.41
N GLY A 178 -2.01 7.23 12.50
CA GLY A 178 -2.94 6.97 11.42
C GLY A 178 -2.77 7.85 10.17
N ASP A 179 -1.92 8.87 10.19
CA ASP A 179 -1.66 9.73 9.02
C ASP A 179 -0.51 9.17 8.19
N ARG A 180 -0.70 9.08 6.87
CA ARG A 180 0.30 8.60 5.92
C ARG A 180 1.49 9.55 5.85
N ARG A 181 2.69 8.99 5.80
CA ARG A 181 3.96 9.70 5.66
C ARG A 181 4.75 9.10 4.51
N ASP A 182 5.66 9.90 3.95
CA ASP A 182 6.59 9.40 2.93
C ASP A 182 7.48 8.31 3.55
N PRO A 183 7.36 7.04 3.09
CA PRO A 183 8.16 5.94 3.63
C PRO A 183 9.67 6.14 3.48
N LEU A 184 10.13 6.87 2.44
CA LEU A 184 11.56 7.08 2.21
C LEU A 184 12.25 7.80 3.36
N SER A 185 11.55 8.68 4.07
CA SER A 185 12.11 9.40 5.22
C SER A 185 12.55 8.49 6.38
N TYR A 186 12.12 7.22 6.37
CA TYR A 186 12.45 6.22 7.39
C TYR A 186 13.59 5.27 7.01
N PHE A 187 14.14 5.39 5.79
CA PHE A 187 15.19 4.50 5.27
C PHE A 187 16.44 5.28 4.84
N LYS A 188 16.87 6.27 5.63
CA LYS A 188 17.94 7.22 5.27
C LYS A 188 19.28 6.54 4.93
N ASP A 189 19.58 5.39 5.54
CA ASP A 189 20.84 4.66 5.33
C ASP A 189 20.79 3.69 4.14
N LYS A 190 19.65 3.61 3.43
CA LYS A 190 19.47 2.70 2.31
C LYS A 190 19.63 3.40 0.99
N THR A 191 20.48 2.88 0.12
CA THR A 191 20.58 3.35 -1.26
C THR A 191 19.39 2.85 -2.07
N LEU A 192 18.53 3.78 -2.49
CA LEU A 192 17.32 3.54 -3.27
C LEU A 192 17.40 4.28 -4.61
N TYR A 193 16.74 3.73 -5.60
CA TYR A 193 16.74 4.28 -6.96
C TYR A 193 15.31 4.43 -7.47
N PHE A 194 15.04 5.58 -8.08
CA PHE A 194 13.81 5.77 -8.85
C PHE A 194 14.02 5.31 -10.29
N SER A 195 13.10 4.49 -10.81
CA SER A 195 13.10 4.08 -12.21
C SER A 195 11.97 4.79 -12.97
N GLY A 196 12.26 6.00 -13.46
CA GLY A 196 11.33 6.77 -14.30
C GLY A 196 11.74 6.73 -15.79
N LYS A 197 11.03 7.52 -16.63
CA LYS A 197 11.29 7.62 -18.07
C LYS A 197 12.72 8.07 -18.44
N GLY A 198 13.49 8.64 -17.51
CA GLY A 198 14.87 9.08 -17.65
C GLY A 198 15.92 8.06 -17.19
N GLY A 199 15.52 6.84 -16.86
CA GLY A 199 16.41 5.80 -16.33
C GLY A 199 16.43 5.74 -14.81
N LYS A 200 17.46 5.09 -14.26
CA LYS A 200 17.59 4.84 -12.83
C LYS A 200 18.31 6.00 -12.14
N VAL A 201 17.63 6.70 -11.25
CA VAL A 201 18.17 7.85 -10.50
C VAL A 201 18.21 7.52 -9.02
N LYS A 202 19.33 7.79 -8.35
CA LYS A 202 19.46 7.63 -6.89
C LYS A 202 18.55 8.65 -6.20
N VAL A 203 17.68 8.19 -5.28
CA VAL A 203 16.76 9.05 -4.51
C VAL A 203 17.09 9.07 -3.03
N GLN A 204 17.99 8.15 -2.60
CA GLN A 204 18.49 8.08 -1.24
C GLN A 204 19.80 7.29 -1.16
#